data_c06e39aba185b42275ef01fa49b10b3d
#
_entry.id   c06e39aba185b42275ef01fa49b10b3d
#
_cell.length_a   1.000
_cell.length_b   1.000
_cell.length_c   1.000
_cell.angle_alpha   90.00
_cell.angle_beta   90.00
_cell.angle_gamma   90.00
#
_symmetry.space_group_name_H-M   'P 1'
#
loop_
_entity.id
_entity.type
_entity.pdbx_description
1 polymer ?
#
loop_
_entity_poly.entity_id
_entity_poly.type
_entity_poly.pdbx_seq_one_letter_code
_entity_poly.pdbx_strand_id
1 'polypeptide(L)'
;MVDNDVYGLQTGLRTEFVHQFFTLGCEPKVALGYNHYEARVSTDNLRTSPYPPVITDGLTESKETQNIIAPYFDWTMYAKVHVTQSFHLRVGWNFTWFSNISRADDNIYYNDNGLANPPAVRARAEEESLGVSNFSLGGEYIL
;
A
#
# COMPACT_ATOMS: atom_id res chain seq x y z
N MET A 1 12.66 -3.31 -7.39
CA MET A 1 11.26 -3.65 -7.70
C MET A 1 10.68 -4.37 -6.48
N VAL A 2 9.47 -4.03 -6.07
CA VAL A 2 8.78 -4.71 -4.95
C VAL A 2 7.38 -5.04 -5.44
N ASP A 3 6.99 -6.29 -5.30
CA ASP A 3 5.66 -6.78 -5.61
C ASP A 3 5.00 -7.28 -4.31
N ASN A 4 3.74 -6.92 -4.09
CA ASN A 4 2.95 -7.35 -2.95
C ASN A 4 1.65 -8.00 -3.45
N ASP A 5 1.43 -9.23 -3.04
CA ASP A 5 0.20 -9.97 -3.33
C ASP A 5 -0.53 -10.25 -2.01
N VAL A 6 -1.66 -9.57 -1.80
CA VAL A 6 -2.45 -9.70 -0.57
C VAL A 6 -3.72 -10.49 -0.84
N TYR A 7 -3.87 -11.60 -0.13
CA TYR A 7 -5.06 -12.46 -0.17
C TYR A 7 -5.66 -12.55 1.23
N GLY A 8 -6.98 -12.41 1.37
CA GLY A 8 -7.57 -12.47 2.69
C GLY A 8 -9.09 -12.54 2.71
N LEU A 9 -9.62 -12.80 3.90
CA LEU A 9 -11.04 -12.74 4.18
C LEU A 9 -11.39 -11.38 4.74
N GLN A 10 -12.46 -10.77 4.21
CA GLN A 10 -12.99 -9.50 4.65
C GLN A 10 -14.39 -9.68 5.22
N THR A 11 -14.67 -9.00 6.32
CA THR A 11 -16.00 -8.86 6.87
C THR A 11 -16.29 -7.41 7.22
N GLY A 12 -17.54 -7.01 7.23
CA GLY A 12 -17.93 -5.65 7.53
C GLY A 12 -19.40 -5.54 7.94
N LEU A 13 -19.72 -4.39 8.46
CA LEU A 13 -21.08 -4.01 8.82
C LEU A 13 -21.48 -2.78 8.04
N ARG A 14 -22.75 -2.71 7.65
CA ARG A 14 -23.34 -1.51 7.07
C ARG A 14 -24.46 -1.04 7.96
N THR A 15 -24.40 0.21 8.37
CA THR A 15 -25.43 0.85 9.18
C THR A 15 -25.88 2.11 8.46
N GLU A 16 -27.20 2.27 8.34
CA GLU A 16 -27.81 3.46 7.74
C GLU A 16 -28.85 4.05 8.70
N PHE A 17 -28.79 5.36 8.85
CA PHE A 17 -29.86 6.15 9.46
C PHE A 17 -30.59 6.88 8.32
N VAL A 18 -31.84 6.53 8.12
CA VAL A 18 -32.68 7.06 7.04
C VAL A 18 -33.67 8.07 7.60
N HIS A 19 -33.61 9.28 7.07
CA HIS A 19 -34.58 10.37 7.31
C HIS A 19 -35.19 10.80 5.98
N GLN A 20 -36.38 11.43 6.00
CA GLN A 20 -37.08 11.83 4.77
C GLN A 20 -36.26 12.74 3.83
N PHE A 21 -35.32 13.54 4.36
CA PHE A 21 -34.50 14.47 3.59
C PHE A 21 -33.07 13.99 3.38
N PHE A 22 -32.59 13.05 4.17
CA PHE A 22 -31.21 12.57 4.08
C PHE A 22 -31.05 11.15 4.62
N THR A 23 -30.01 10.50 4.18
CA THR A 23 -29.53 9.22 4.72
C THR A 23 -28.07 9.36 5.12
N LEU A 24 -27.72 8.95 6.33
CA LEU A 24 -26.35 8.83 6.79
C LEU A 24 -25.97 7.36 6.84
N GLY A 25 -24.84 7.01 6.29
CA GLY A 25 -24.34 5.63 6.27
C GLY A 25 -22.91 5.51 6.77
N CYS A 26 -22.63 4.39 7.40
CA CYS A 26 -21.31 4.01 7.88
C CYS A 26 -21.07 2.53 7.57
N GLU A 27 -19.91 2.23 6.96
CA GLU A 27 -19.52 0.88 6.56
C GLU A 27 -18.08 0.58 7.02
N PRO A 28 -17.88 0.20 8.29
CA PRO A 28 -16.59 -0.33 8.73
C PRO A 28 -16.39 -1.75 8.19
N LYS A 29 -15.20 -2.03 7.68
CA LYS A 29 -14.77 -3.34 7.20
C LYS A 29 -13.40 -3.66 7.77
N VAL A 30 -13.20 -4.90 8.12
CA VAL A 30 -11.93 -5.44 8.57
C VAL A 30 -11.58 -6.67 7.75
N ALA A 31 -10.31 -6.82 7.42
CA ALA A 31 -9.82 -8.01 6.76
C ALA A 31 -8.55 -8.48 7.43
N LEU A 32 -8.34 -9.77 7.41
CA LEU A 32 -7.08 -10.41 7.74
C LEU A 32 -6.54 -11.03 6.46
N GLY A 33 -5.49 -10.41 5.95
CA GLY A 33 -4.83 -10.81 4.72
C GLY A 33 -3.52 -11.55 5.00
N TYR A 34 -3.10 -12.30 4.02
CA TYR A 34 -1.79 -12.90 3.91
C TYR A 34 -1.09 -12.20 2.75
N ASN A 35 -0.01 -11.49 3.06
CA ASN A 35 0.80 -10.78 2.08
C ASN A 35 2.01 -11.63 1.70
N HIS A 36 2.11 -11.96 0.43
CA HIS A 36 3.31 -12.51 -0.17
C HIS A 36 4.02 -11.38 -0.90
N TYR A 37 5.19 -10.99 -0.44
CA TYR A 37 5.94 -9.97 -1.15
C TYR A 37 7.32 -10.47 -1.58
N GLU A 38 7.75 -9.94 -2.71
CA GLU A 38 9.04 -10.18 -3.31
C GLU A 38 9.75 -8.84 -3.52
N ALA A 39 10.88 -8.64 -2.86
CA ALA A 39 11.76 -7.51 -3.08
C ALA A 39 12.97 -7.95 -3.90
N ARG A 40 13.19 -7.29 -5.05
CA ARG A 40 14.34 -7.55 -5.93
C ARG A 40 15.10 -6.27 -6.18
N VAL A 41 16.38 -6.30 -5.91
CA VAL A 41 17.34 -5.24 -6.21
C VAL A 41 18.40 -5.78 -7.15
N SER A 42 18.61 -5.09 -8.27
CA SER A 42 19.67 -5.39 -9.23
C SER A 42 20.42 -4.10 -9.50
N THR A 43 21.72 -4.14 -9.38
CA THR A 43 22.59 -3.00 -9.65
C THR A 43 23.80 -3.44 -10.49
N ASP A 44 24.23 -2.59 -11.40
CA ASP A 44 25.42 -2.76 -12.21
C ASP A 44 26.39 -1.60 -11.93
N ASN A 45 27.69 -1.91 -11.80
CA ASN A 45 28.76 -0.92 -11.61
C ASN A 45 28.52 0.07 -10.45
N LEU A 46 28.20 -0.41 -9.25
CA LEU A 46 27.98 0.40 -8.05
C LEU A 46 29.15 1.33 -7.72
N ARG A 47 30.38 0.88 -7.97
CA ARG A 47 31.59 1.69 -7.81
C ARG A 47 32.38 1.71 -9.11
N THR A 48 32.73 2.90 -9.55
CA THR A 48 33.69 3.09 -10.61
C THR A 48 34.80 3.94 -10.04
N SER A 49 36.00 3.37 -9.85
CA SER A 49 37.18 4.15 -9.47
C SER A 49 37.92 4.58 -10.73
N PRO A 50 38.09 5.90 -10.99
CA PRO A 50 38.88 6.38 -12.10
C PRO A 50 40.39 6.25 -11.87
N TYR A 51 40.81 5.86 -10.64
CA TYR A 51 42.24 5.71 -10.30
C TYR A 51 42.62 4.22 -10.18
N PRO A 52 43.84 3.84 -10.59
CA PRO A 52 44.32 2.49 -10.44
C PRO A 52 44.39 2.06 -8.96
N PRO A 53 44.00 0.82 -8.62
CA PRO A 53 43.45 -0.17 -9.54
C PRO A 53 42.02 0.19 -9.93
N VAL A 54 41.70 0.07 -11.23
CA VAL A 54 40.34 0.23 -11.72
C VAL A 54 39.48 -0.88 -11.12
N ILE A 55 38.58 -0.52 -10.24
CA ILE A 55 37.61 -1.44 -9.65
C ILE A 55 36.30 -1.26 -10.42
N THR A 56 35.86 -2.33 -11.06
CA THR A 56 34.55 -2.41 -11.69
C THR A 56 33.76 -3.49 -10.96
N ASP A 57 32.73 -3.09 -10.26
CA ASP A 57 31.81 -4.04 -9.62
C ASP A 57 30.90 -4.61 -10.72
N GLY A 58 30.80 -5.92 -10.77
CA GLY A 58 29.86 -6.59 -11.67
C GLY A 58 28.40 -6.44 -11.23
N LEU A 59 27.53 -7.08 -11.98
CA LEU A 59 26.11 -7.17 -11.65
C LEU A 59 25.93 -7.79 -10.27
N THR A 60 25.29 -7.06 -9.38
CA THR A 60 24.88 -7.55 -8.05
C THR A 60 23.36 -7.61 -8.00
N GLU A 61 22.84 -8.79 -7.71
CA GLU A 61 21.40 -9.02 -7.55
C GLU A 61 21.12 -9.56 -6.15
N SER A 62 20.14 -8.99 -5.50
CA SER A 62 19.60 -9.48 -4.23
C SER A 62 18.11 -9.61 -4.33
N LYS A 63 17.60 -10.77 -3.90
CA LYS A 63 16.18 -11.08 -3.86
C LYS A 63 15.82 -11.52 -2.44
N GLU A 64 14.74 -10.95 -1.93
CA GLU A 64 14.14 -11.37 -0.66
C GLU A 64 12.65 -11.62 -0.87
N THR A 65 12.17 -12.73 -0.32
CA THR A 65 10.77 -13.11 -0.38
C THR A 65 10.29 -13.38 1.04
N GLN A 66 9.18 -12.79 1.42
CA GLN A 66 8.60 -12.99 2.75
C GLN A 66 7.09 -13.12 2.69
N ASN A 67 6.56 -13.82 3.68
CA ASN A 67 5.13 -14.07 3.83
C ASN A 67 4.71 -13.57 5.20
N ILE A 68 3.74 -12.66 5.24
CA ILE A 68 3.33 -12.01 6.48
C ILE A 68 1.83 -11.82 6.54
N ILE A 69 1.31 -11.78 7.76
CA ILE A 69 -0.09 -11.41 8.00
C ILE A 69 -0.22 -9.89 7.85
N ALA A 70 -1.11 -9.45 6.96
CA ALA A 70 -1.38 -8.06 6.66
C ALA A 70 -2.83 -7.72 7.04
N PRO A 71 -3.07 -7.18 8.24
CA PRO A 71 -4.38 -6.67 8.60
C PRO A 71 -4.74 -5.43 7.77
N TYR A 72 -6.01 -5.34 7.43
CA TYR A 72 -6.59 -4.27 6.65
C TYR A 72 -7.83 -3.74 7.34
N PHE A 73 -8.00 -2.43 7.34
CA PHE A 73 -9.16 -1.73 7.85
C PHE A 73 -9.66 -0.73 6.82
N ASP A 74 -10.96 -0.75 6.54
CA ASP A 74 -11.62 0.20 5.66
C ASP A 74 -12.82 0.80 6.38
N TRP A 75 -12.92 2.12 6.35
CA TRP A 75 -14.02 2.86 6.93
C TRP A 75 -14.62 3.81 5.91
N THR A 76 -15.82 3.51 5.48
CA THR A 76 -16.58 4.37 4.61
C THR A 76 -17.70 5.05 5.37
N MET A 77 -17.77 6.37 5.28
CA MET A 77 -18.89 7.19 5.76
C MET A 77 -19.49 7.95 4.59
N TYR A 78 -20.79 8.06 4.55
CA TYR A 78 -21.46 8.83 3.51
C TYR A 78 -22.74 9.49 4.00
N ALA A 79 -23.07 10.59 3.36
CA ALA A 79 -24.36 11.27 3.46
C ALA A 79 -25.01 11.34 2.09
N LYS A 80 -26.29 10.97 2.02
CA LYS A 80 -27.12 11.18 0.83
C LYS A 80 -28.16 12.24 1.17
N VAL A 81 -28.30 13.27 0.34
CA VAL A 81 -29.35 14.28 0.43
C VAL A 81 -30.39 13.98 -0.63
N HIS A 82 -31.62 13.81 -0.22
CA HIS A 82 -32.75 13.54 -1.09
C HIS A 82 -33.26 14.87 -1.67
N VAL A 83 -32.75 15.25 -2.86
CA VAL A 83 -33.12 16.52 -3.52
C VAL A 83 -34.51 16.45 -4.10
N THR A 84 -34.85 15.30 -4.71
CA THR A 84 -36.21 14.97 -5.18
C THR A 84 -36.49 13.50 -4.82
N GLN A 85 -37.69 13.02 -5.14
CA GLN A 85 -38.05 11.61 -4.94
C GLN A 85 -37.17 10.66 -5.78
N SER A 86 -36.67 11.14 -6.92
CA SER A 86 -35.86 10.34 -7.85
C SER A 86 -34.38 10.74 -7.91
N PHE A 87 -33.97 11.86 -7.30
CA PHE A 87 -32.60 12.34 -7.40
C PHE A 87 -31.98 12.61 -6.02
N HIS A 88 -30.86 11.96 -5.77
CA HIS A 88 -30.11 12.08 -4.52
C HIS A 88 -28.67 12.53 -4.81
N LEU A 89 -28.16 13.44 -3.99
CA LEU A 89 -26.75 13.79 -3.95
C LEU A 89 -26.06 12.99 -2.86
N ARG A 90 -24.91 12.40 -3.18
CA ARG A 90 -24.11 11.62 -2.24
C ARG A 90 -22.75 12.28 -2.04
N VAL A 91 -22.36 12.48 -0.79
CA VAL A 91 -21.00 12.83 -0.37
C VAL A 91 -20.48 11.68 0.47
N GLY A 92 -19.28 11.24 0.20
CA GLY A 92 -18.66 10.14 0.93
C GLY A 92 -17.23 10.48 1.33
N TRP A 93 -16.80 9.91 2.43
CA TRP A 93 -15.42 9.87 2.87
C TRP A 93 -15.04 8.42 3.15
N ASN A 94 -13.88 8.02 2.65
CA ASN A 94 -13.32 6.69 2.88
C ASN A 94 -11.93 6.84 3.47
N PHE A 95 -11.64 6.04 4.48
CA PHE A 95 -10.33 5.85 5.05
C PHE A 95 -9.96 4.37 5.00
N THR A 96 -8.85 4.08 4.36
CA THR A 96 -8.32 2.72 4.23
C THR A 96 -6.95 2.66 4.89
N TRP A 97 -6.73 1.67 5.73
CA TRP A 97 -5.47 1.42 6.38
C TRP A 97 -5.00 0.00 6.11
N PHE A 98 -3.77 -0.10 5.64
CA PHE A 98 -3.06 -1.36 5.42
C PHE A 98 -1.90 -1.43 6.40
N SER A 99 -1.65 -2.59 6.97
CA SER A 99 -0.45 -2.87 7.74
C SER A 99 0.37 -3.94 7.07
N ASN A 100 1.66 -3.96 7.38
CA ASN A 100 2.59 -4.98 6.94
C ASN A 100 2.65 -5.10 5.41
N ILE A 101 2.76 -3.95 4.75
CA ILE A 101 3.09 -3.85 3.34
C ILE A 101 4.54 -3.41 3.18
N SER A 102 5.18 -3.90 2.14
CA SER A 102 6.56 -3.57 1.84
C SER A 102 6.62 -2.47 0.78
N ARG A 103 7.42 -1.42 1.01
CA ARG A 103 7.62 -0.30 0.08
C ARG A 103 9.00 -0.37 -0.54
N ALA A 104 9.11 0.10 -1.79
CA ALA A 104 10.36 -0.02 -2.55
C ALA A 104 11.48 0.91 -2.05
N ASP A 105 11.13 2.05 -1.47
CA ASP A 105 12.05 3.09 -1.02
C ASP A 105 12.83 2.70 0.24
N ASP A 106 12.24 1.90 1.15
CA ASP A 106 12.86 1.51 2.41
C ASP A 106 13.52 0.12 2.37
N ASN A 107 13.36 -0.60 1.25
CA ASN A 107 13.83 -1.97 1.13
C ASN A 107 15.21 -2.14 0.47
N ILE A 108 15.92 -1.05 0.24
CA ILE A 108 17.24 -1.09 -0.37
C ILE A 108 18.29 -0.70 0.67
N TYR A 109 19.09 -1.66 1.10
CA TYR A 109 20.23 -1.42 1.96
C TYR A 109 21.53 -1.38 1.16
N TYR A 110 22.21 -0.24 1.23
CA TYR A 110 23.53 -0.05 0.65
C TYR A 110 24.58 -0.10 1.76
N ASN A 111 25.53 -0.99 1.63
CA ASN A 111 26.69 -1.03 2.51
C ASN A 111 27.96 -0.83 1.69
N ASP A 112 28.58 0.33 1.83
CA ASP A 112 29.89 0.59 1.29
C ASP A 112 30.94 0.18 2.34
N ASN A 113 31.40 -1.07 2.27
CA ASN A 113 32.38 -1.63 3.18
C ASN A 113 33.81 -1.13 2.92
N GLY A 114 33.96 -0.03 2.20
CA GLY A 114 35.26 0.53 1.79
C GLY A 114 35.90 -0.20 0.61
N LEU A 115 37.07 0.28 0.18
CA LEU A 115 37.73 -0.16 -1.05
C LEU A 115 38.21 -1.62 -1.03
N ALA A 116 38.35 -2.21 0.16
CA ALA A 116 38.90 -3.58 0.31
C ALA A 116 37.84 -4.67 0.15
N ASN A 117 36.58 -4.35 0.29
CA ASN A 117 35.47 -5.31 0.21
C ASN A 117 34.47 -4.88 -0.86
N PRO A 118 33.87 -5.82 -1.62
CA PRO A 118 32.83 -5.46 -2.57
C PRO A 118 31.65 -4.81 -1.84
N PRO A 119 31.00 -3.79 -2.44
CA PRO A 119 29.80 -3.21 -1.85
C PRO A 119 28.72 -4.27 -1.80
N ALA A 120 27.99 -4.30 -0.70
CA ALA A 120 26.83 -5.17 -0.57
C ALA A 120 25.57 -4.34 -0.78
N VAL A 121 24.80 -4.69 -1.80
CA VAL A 121 23.41 -4.26 -1.96
C VAL A 121 22.54 -5.42 -1.51
N ARG A 122 21.65 -5.16 -0.59
CA ARG A 122 20.71 -6.17 -0.09
C ARG A 122 19.29 -5.61 -0.20
N ALA A 123 18.39 -6.43 -0.70
CA ALA A 123 16.99 -6.23 -0.44
C ALA A 123 16.75 -6.54 1.04
N ARG A 124 16.11 -5.63 1.75
CA ARG A 124 15.67 -5.82 3.13
C ARG A 124 14.16 -5.70 3.17
N ALA A 125 13.54 -6.63 3.85
CA ALA A 125 12.12 -6.60 4.08
C ALA A 125 11.80 -5.69 5.27
N GLU A 126 11.46 -4.44 5.01
CA GLU A 126 10.88 -3.56 6.03
C GLU A 126 9.37 -3.44 5.80
N GLU A 127 8.65 -3.53 6.90
CA GLU A 127 7.19 -3.53 6.93
C GLU A 127 6.71 -2.17 7.41
N GLU A 128 5.77 -1.61 6.66
CA GLU A 128 5.16 -0.35 6.99
C GLU A 128 3.63 -0.44 7.00
N SER A 129 3.02 0.58 7.60
CA SER A 129 1.59 0.80 7.53
C SER A 129 1.28 1.97 6.61
N LEU A 130 0.29 1.81 5.76
CA LEU A 130 -0.16 2.85 4.84
C LEU A 130 -1.61 3.22 5.13
N GLY A 131 -1.86 4.51 5.37
CA GLY A 131 -3.19 5.08 5.45
C GLY A 131 -3.53 5.89 4.22
N VAL A 132 -4.67 5.63 3.60
CA VAL A 132 -5.19 6.37 2.45
C VAL A 132 -6.56 6.93 2.79
N SER A 133 -6.77 8.21 2.51
CA SER A 133 -8.04 8.88 2.72
C SER A 133 -8.51 9.53 1.43
N ASN A 134 -9.78 9.37 1.09
CA ASN A 134 -10.36 9.98 -0.08
C ASN A 134 -11.78 10.49 0.17
N PHE A 135 -12.19 11.48 -0.63
CA PHE A 135 -13.54 12.01 -0.68
C PHE A 135 -14.18 11.68 -2.01
N SER A 136 -15.47 11.42 -1.98
CA SER A 136 -16.28 11.18 -3.17
C SER A 136 -17.51 12.06 -3.19
N LEU A 137 -17.86 12.54 -4.38
CA LEU A 137 -19.09 13.26 -4.64
C LEU A 137 -19.78 12.60 -5.84
N GLY A 138 -21.08 12.35 -5.73
CA GLY A 138 -21.83 11.69 -6.79
C GLY A 138 -23.32 12.04 -6.75
N GLY A 139 -24.00 11.78 -7.85
CA GLY A 139 -25.46 11.83 -7.97
C GLY A 139 -26.01 10.44 -8.24
N GLU A 140 -27.12 10.12 -7.62
CA GLU A 140 -27.85 8.86 -7.79
C GLU A 140 -29.27 9.18 -8.28
N TYR A 141 -29.66 8.56 -9.39
CA TYR A 141 -31.00 8.70 -9.93
C TYR A 141 -31.73 7.36 -9.82
N ILE A 142 -32.88 7.37 -9.17
CA ILE A 142 -33.75 6.20 -8.96
C ILE A 142 -34.89 6.27 -9.94
N LEU A 143 -35.02 5.30 -10.80
CA LEU A 143 -36.08 5.15 -11.79
C LEU A 143 -37.31 4.52 -11.16
#